data_548f188ed0a2f2407d2e735ad2f2520a
#
_entry.id   548f188ed0a2f2407d2e735ad2f2520a
#
_cell.length_a   1.000
_cell.length_b   1.000
_cell.length_c   1.000
_cell.angle_alpha   90.00
_cell.angle_beta   90.00
_cell.angle_gamma   90.00
#
_symmetry.space_group_name_H-M   'P 1'
#
loop_
_entity.id
_entity.type
_entity.pdbx_description
1 polymer ?
#
loop_
_entity_poly.entity_id
_entity_poly.type
_entity_poly.pdbx_seq_one_letter_code
_entity_poly.pdbx_strand_id
1 'polypeptide(L)'
;REVGDDLYESYHRNRVQLIQHLTGAAHGRSLDEAIRIAQKLVDRIVFVAFCEDRGLLPDRSLFRAWNEVPPFHRVINPRWQNFLDLFRSVDEGNPSRDIPGYNGGLFRKDELVDDLQLEDVMVCVDYFGNLLSDPSYLDQTRQKM
;
A
#
# COMPACT_ATOMS: atom_id res chain seq x y z
N ARG A 1 10.21 22.17 -1.20
CA ARG A 1 9.76 21.08 -0.36
C ARG A 1 10.44 19.78 -0.79
N GLU A 2 11.05 19.12 0.13
CA GLU A 2 11.69 17.85 -0.16
C GLU A 2 10.70 16.71 0.04
N VAL A 3 10.51 15.92 -1.01
CA VAL A 3 9.63 14.75 -1.00
C VAL A 3 10.05 13.76 0.09
N GLY A 4 11.36 13.68 0.36
CA GLY A 4 11.89 12.77 1.36
C GLY A 4 11.42 13.01 2.78
N ASP A 5 11.27 14.27 3.18
CA ASP A 5 10.84 14.60 4.55
C ASP A 5 9.39 14.20 4.79
N ASP A 6 8.52 14.45 3.83
CA ASP A 6 7.10 14.09 3.94
C ASP A 6 6.91 12.57 3.91
N LEU A 7 7.65 11.88 3.05
CA LEU A 7 7.61 10.42 3.02
C LEU A 7 8.06 9.83 4.34
N TYR A 8 9.09 10.40 4.95
CA TYR A 8 9.61 9.93 6.22
C TYR A 8 8.60 10.07 7.36
N GLU A 9 7.93 11.23 7.43
CA GLU A 9 6.90 11.46 8.45
C GLU A 9 5.71 10.52 8.25
N SER A 10 5.25 10.37 7.02
CA SER A 10 4.18 9.44 6.67
C SER A 10 4.56 8.00 6.98
N TYR A 11 5.80 7.65 6.69
CA TYR A 11 6.35 6.33 6.99
C TYR A 11 6.19 5.99 8.49
N HIS A 12 6.66 6.88 9.36
CA HIS A 12 6.58 6.65 10.80
C HIS A 12 5.15 6.53 11.30
N ARG A 13 4.31 7.50 10.93
CA ARG A 13 2.93 7.54 11.39
C ARG A 13 2.15 6.31 10.95
N ASN A 14 2.26 5.96 9.68
CA ASN A 14 1.50 4.85 9.13
C ASN A 14 2.01 3.50 9.65
N ARG A 15 3.30 3.38 9.86
CA ARG A 15 3.87 2.18 10.46
C ARG A 15 3.29 1.90 11.84
N VAL A 16 3.23 2.92 12.69
CA VAL A 16 2.67 2.80 14.04
C VAL A 16 1.18 2.44 13.97
N GLN A 17 0.43 3.12 13.12
CA GLN A 17 -1.00 2.85 12.96
C GLN A 17 -1.27 1.42 12.48
N LEU A 18 -0.48 0.94 11.54
CA LEU A 18 -0.60 -0.44 11.06
C LEU A 18 -0.31 -1.45 12.17
N ILE A 19 0.74 -1.22 12.95
CA ILE A 19 1.08 -2.11 14.06
C ILE A 19 -0.06 -2.17 15.06
N GLN A 20 -0.63 -1.03 15.44
CA GLN A 20 -1.75 -0.98 16.35
C GLN A 20 -2.97 -1.71 15.81
N HIS A 21 -3.26 -1.53 14.54
CA HIS A 21 -4.39 -2.19 13.91
C HIS A 21 -4.20 -3.72 13.85
N LEU A 22 -3.02 -4.17 13.47
CA LEU A 22 -2.74 -5.59 13.30
C LEU A 22 -2.69 -6.34 14.64
N THR A 23 -2.31 -5.68 15.72
CA THR A 23 -2.32 -6.30 17.06
C THR A 23 -3.70 -6.23 17.71
N GLY A 24 -4.64 -5.48 17.13
CA GLY A 24 -5.99 -5.35 17.64
C GLY A 24 -6.87 -6.59 17.39
N ALA A 25 -8.13 -6.49 17.80
CA ALA A 25 -9.05 -7.62 17.80
C ALA A 25 -9.33 -8.19 16.40
N ALA A 26 -9.32 -7.35 15.38
CA ALA A 26 -9.66 -7.77 14.02
C ALA A 26 -8.65 -8.76 13.43
N HIS A 27 -7.38 -8.61 13.75
CA HIS A 27 -6.31 -9.45 13.22
C HIS A 27 -5.62 -10.30 14.27
N GLY A 28 -5.53 -9.81 15.50
CA GLY A 28 -4.94 -10.57 16.62
C GLY A 28 -3.51 -11.02 16.39
N ARG A 29 -2.74 -10.28 15.60
CA ARG A 29 -1.34 -10.63 15.34
C ARG A 29 -0.48 -10.36 16.56
N SER A 30 0.60 -11.14 16.73
CA SER A 30 1.60 -10.84 17.72
C SER A 30 2.29 -9.53 17.37
N LEU A 31 2.90 -8.88 18.37
CA LEU A 31 3.63 -7.64 18.13
C LEU A 31 4.75 -7.86 17.11
N ASP A 32 5.48 -8.97 17.22
CA ASP A 32 6.56 -9.29 16.28
C ASP A 32 6.06 -9.42 14.85
N GLU A 33 4.99 -10.16 14.64
CA GLU A 33 4.39 -10.29 13.31
C GLU A 33 3.90 -8.96 12.78
N ALA A 34 3.22 -8.17 13.62
CA ALA A 34 2.69 -6.87 13.22
C ALA A 34 3.81 -5.91 12.80
N ILE A 35 4.92 -5.90 13.53
CA ILE A 35 6.08 -5.09 13.17
C ILE A 35 6.63 -5.51 11.81
N ARG A 36 6.78 -6.80 11.59
CA ARG A 36 7.33 -7.32 10.33
C ARG A 36 6.42 -7.00 9.14
N ILE A 37 5.11 -7.16 9.31
CA ILE A 37 4.14 -6.84 8.26
C ILE A 37 4.17 -5.34 7.95
N ALA A 38 4.07 -4.50 8.97
CA ALA A 38 4.03 -3.05 8.78
C ALA A 38 5.32 -2.55 8.13
N GLN A 39 6.47 -3.05 8.56
CA GLN A 39 7.76 -2.67 8.00
C GLN A 39 7.82 -2.99 6.50
N LYS A 40 7.47 -4.21 6.14
CA LYS A 40 7.54 -4.62 4.73
C LYS A 40 6.53 -3.87 3.87
N LEU A 41 5.33 -3.68 4.35
CA LEU A 41 4.29 -2.97 3.59
C LEU A 41 4.70 -1.52 3.33
N VAL A 42 5.16 -0.83 4.36
CA VAL A 42 5.57 0.58 4.22
C VAL A 42 6.82 0.68 3.33
N ASP A 43 7.77 -0.23 3.47
CA ASP A 43 8.95 -0.26 2.61
C ASP A 43 8.58 -0.45 1.14
N ARG A 44 7.62 -1.34 0.85
CA ARG A 44 7.13 -1.54 -0.52
C ARG A 44 6.51 -0.27 -1.08
N ILE A 45 5.69 0.42 -0.29
CA ILE A 45 5.03 1.64 -0.73
C ILE A 45 6.04 2.76 -0.97
N VAL A 46 7.01 2.92 -0.07
CA VAL A 46 8.07 3.91 -0.25
C VAL A 46 8.88 3.62 -1.53
N PHE A 47 9.20 2.34 -1.77
CA PHE A 47 9.92 1.95 -2.99
C PHE A 47 9.12 2.30 -4.25
N VAL A 48 7.81 2.00 -4.26
CA VAL A 48 6.97 2.32 -5.42
C VAL A 48 6.92 3.84 -5.64
N ALA A 49 6.74 4.62 -4.56
CA ALA A 49 6.72 6.08 -4.65
C ALA A 49 8.04 6.63 -5.22
N PHE A 50 9.16 6.08 -4.76
CA PHE A 50 10.49 6.45 -5.27
C PHE A 50 10.60 6.15 -6.78
N CYS A 51 10.16 4.97 -7.18
CA CYS A 51 10.24 4.57 -8.59
C CYS A 51 9.31 5.41 -9.48
N GLU A 52 8.14 5.80 -8.97
CA GLU A 52 7.26 6.72 -9.70
C GLU A 52 7.95 8.06 -9.96
N ASP A 53 8.58 8.62 -8.93
CA ASP A 53 9.29 9.90 -9.04
C ASP A 53 10.43 9.84 -10.04
N ARG A 54 11.04 8.68 -10.21
CA ARG A 54 12.17 8.48 -11.12
C ARG A 54 11.76 8.02 -12.52
N GLY A 55 10.46 7.88 -12.75
CA GLY A 55 9.97 7.40 -14.04
C GLY A 55 10.24 5.92 -14.29
N LEU A 56 10.57 5.16 -13.25
CA LEU A 56 10.83 3.72 -13.34
C LEU A 56 9.57 2.88 -13.28
N LEU A 57 8.49 3.46 -12.80
CA LEU A 57 7.16 2.86 -12.79
C LEU A 57 6.18 3.87 -13.40
N PRO A 58 5.01 3.40 -13.88
CA PRO A 58 3.99 4.31 -14.39
C PRO A 58 3.60 5.36 -13.36
N ASP A 59 3.30 6.56 -13.84
CA ASP A 59 2.94 7.68 -12.98
C ASP A 59 1.72 7.34 -12.13
N ARG A 60 1.77 7.72 -10.86
CA ARG A 60 0.67 7.56 -9.89
C ARG A 60 0.21 6.12 -9.70
N SER A 61 1.11 5.15 -9.76
CA SER A 61 0.74 3.74 -9.59
C SER A 61 0.06 3.48 -8.25
N LEU A 62 0.53 4.10 -7.16
CA LEU A 62 -0.10 3.95 -5.84
C LEU A 62 -1.50 4.52 -5.82
N PHE A 63 -1.68 5.74 -6.33
CA PHE A 63 -2.99 6.37 -6.37
C PHE A 63 -3.95 5.57 -7.24
N ARG A 64 -3.47 5.07 -8.37
CA ARG A 64 -4.30 4.28 -9.29
C ARG A 64 -4.71 2.94 -8.68
N ALA A 65 -3.81 2.30 -7.93
CA ALA A 65 -4.15 1.06 -7.22
C ALA A 65 -5.29 1.29 -6.22
N TRP A 66 -5.28 2.43 -5.53
CA TRP A 66 -6.35 2.78 -4.62
C TRP A 66 -7.64 3.19 -5.34
N ASN A 67 -7.52 3.95 -6.43
CA ASN A 67 -8.64 4.61 -7.08
C ASN A 67 -9.33 3.74 -8.14
N GLU A 68 -8.60 2.89 -8.86
CA GLU A 68 -9.13 2.15 -10.00
C GLU A 68 -9.64 0.76 -9.59
N VAL A 69 -10.79 0.73 -8.92
CA VAL A 69 -11.44 -0.53 -8.55
C VAL A 69 -12.53 -0.82 -9.59
N PRO A 70 -12.54 -2.04 -10.19
CA PRO A 70 -13.59 -2.39 -11.15
C PRO A 70 -14.98 -2.27 -10.53
N PRO A 71 -15.96 -1.71 -11.26
CA PRO A 71 -17.26 -1.38 -10.67
C PRO A 71 -18.09 -2.58 -10.23
N PHE A 72 -17.83 -3.75 -10.78
CA PHE A 72 -18.60 -4.96 -10.46
C PHE A 72 -17.77 -6.02 -9.74
N HIS A 73 -16.70 -5.61 -9.05
CA HIS A 73 -15.86 -6.56 -8.32
C HIS A 73 -16.64 -7.24 -7.20
N ARG A 74 -16.20 -8.43 -6.83
CA ARG A 74 -16.80 -9.21 -5.74
C ARG A 74 -15.82 -9.50 -4.61
N VAL A 75 -14.66 -8.87 -4.63
CA VAL A 75 -13.62 -9.03 -3.60
C VAL A 75 -13.96 -8.14 -2.41
N ILE A 76 -13.73 -8.64 -1.20
CA ILE A 76 -14.10 -7.94 0.03
C ILE A 76 -13.30 -6.65 0.22
N ASN A 77 -11.99 -6.71 0.03
CA ASN A 77 -11.10 -5.55 0.17
C ASN A 77 -10.43 -5.29 -1.18
N PRO A 78 -11.17 -4.69 -2.15
CA PRO A 78 -10.67 -4.58 -3.52
C PRO A 78 -9.46 -3.66 -3.65
N ARG A 79 -9.34 -2.62 -2.86
CA ARG A 79 -8.18 -1.73 -2.89
C ARG A 79 -6.95 -2.44 -2.37
N TRP A 80 -7.08 -3.17 -1.27
CA TRP A 80 -5.99 -3.99 -0.78
C TRP A 80 -5.54 -5.01 -1.83
N GLN A 81 -6.50 -5.66 -2.49
CA GLN A 81 -6.17 -6.60 -3.55
C GLN A 81 -5.41 -5.92 -4.70
N ASN A 82 -5.81 -4.70 -5.07
CA ASN A 82 -5.08 -3.94 -6.08
C ASN A 82 -3.64 -3.65 -5.67
N PHE A 83 -3.41 -3.34 -4.40
CA PHE A 83 -2.05 -3.15 -3.91
C PHE A 83 -1.24 -4.45 -3.98
N LEU A 84 -1.84 -5.57 -3.62
CA LEU A 84 -1.17 -6.87 -3.75
C LEU A 84 -0.83 -7.18 -5.21
N ASP A 85 -1.74 -6.88 -6.12
CA ASP A 85 -1.51 -7.08 -7.56
C ASP A 85 -0.42 -6.15 -8.08
N LEU A 86 -0.38 -4.92 -7.60
CA LEU A 86 0.72 -4.00 -7.91
C LEU A 86 2.05 -4.56 -7.43
N PHE A 87 2.11 -5.09 -6.22
CA PHE A 87 3.33 -5.69 -5.68
C PHE A 87 3.78 -6.88 -6.52
N ARG A 88 2.85 -7.72 -6.96
CA ARG A 88 3.18 -8.84 -7.85
C ARG A 88 3.69 -8.34 -9.20
N SER A 89 3.10 -7.27 -9.71
CA SER A 89 3.55 -6.67 -10.97
C SER A 89 4.97 -6.10 -10.84
N VAL A 90 5.27 -5.45 -9.72
CA VAL A 90 6.63 -4.91 -9.49
C VAL A 90 7.65 -6.03 -9.39
N ASP A 91 7.31 -7.13 -8.76
CA ASP A 91 8.21 -8.28 -8.61
C ASP A 91 8.43 -9.00 -9.95
N GLU A 92 7.36 -9.39 -10.60
CA GLU A 92 7.38 -10.29 -11.76
C GLU A 92 7.37 -9.56 -13.10
N GLY A 93 6.95 -8.30 -13.10
CA GLY A 93 6.70 -7.56 -14.31
C GLY A 93 5.26 -7.65 -14.76
N ASN A 94 4.82 -6.65 -15.50
CA ASN A 94 3.48 -6.59 -16.07
C ASN A 94 3.55 -5.77 -17.36
N PRO A 95 3.80 -6.40 -18.51
CA PRO A 95 3.99 -5.67 -19.77
C PRO A 95 2.78 -4.82 -20.18
N SER A 96 1.56 -5.25 -19.84
CA SER A 96 0.35 -4.50 -20.19
C SER A 96 0.24 -3.18 -19.40
N ARG A 97 1.03 -3.02 -18.35
CA ARG A 97 1.09 -1.81 -17.52
C ARG A 97 2.44 -1.12 -17.56
N ASP A 98 3.33 -1.52 -18.46
CA ASP A 98 4.68 -0.98 -18.62
C ASP A 98 5.53 -1.13 -17.35
N ILE A 99 5.40 -2.24 -16.67
CA ILE A 99 6.20 -2.57 -15.49
C ILE A 99 7.17 -3.68 -15.86
N PRO A 100 8.50 -3.42 -15.81
CA PRO A 100 9.49 -4.40 -16.29
C PRO A 100 9.75 -5.58 -15.35
N GLY A 101 9.42 -5.46 -14.08
CA GLY A 101 9.78 -6.47 -13.09
C GLY A 101 11.16 -6.21 -12.51
N TYR A 102 11.22 -6.09 -11.19
CA TYR A 102 12.46 -5.71 -10.51
C TYR A 102 13.12 -6.89 -9.80
N ASN A 103 12.35 -7.93 -9.50
CA ASN A 103 12.87 -9.18 -8.97
C ASN A 103 13.91 -9.01 -7.85
N GLY A 104 13.69 -8.02 -6.98
CA GLY A 104 14.62 -7.68 -5.90
C GLY A 104 14.21 -8.29 -4.59
N GLY A 105 14.14 -8.82 -3.78
CA GLY A 105 13.71 -9.44 -2.53
C GLY A 105 12.55 -8.75 -1.83
N LEU A 106 12.46 -7.43 -1.93
CA LEU A 106 11.42 -6.68 -1.21
C LEU A 106 10.00 -7.08 -1.62
N PHE A 107 9.77 -7.36 -2.90
CA PHE A 107 8.46 -7.73 -3.44
C PHE A 107 8.28 -9.24 -3.61
N ARG A 108 9.26 -10.04 -3.21
CA ARG A 108 9.11 -11.49 -3.21
C ARG A 108 7.90 -11.87 -2.36
N LYS A 109 7.13 -12.86 -2.80
CA LYS A 109 5.95 -13.29 -2.07
C LYS A 109 6.30 -13.63 -0.62
N ASP A 110 5.55 -13.04 0.32
CA ASP A 110 5.71 -13.24 1.75
C ASP A 110 4.33 -13.47 2.34
N GLU A 111 4.09 -14.64 2.88
CA GLU A 111 2.78 -15.05 3.36
C GLU A 111 2.19 -14.08 4.40
N LEU A 112 3.03 -13.47 5.24
CA LEU A 112 2.56 -12.53 6.24
C LEU A 112 1.89 -11.31 5.62
N VAL A 113 2.39 -10.82 4.50
CA VAL A 113 1.86 -9.63 3.83
C VAL A 113 0.91 -10.01 2.70
N ASP A 114 1.33 -10.94 1.86
CA ASP A 114 0.64 -11.22 0.60
C ASP A 114 -0.61 -12.10 0.79
N ASP A 115 -0.71 -12.82 1.90
CA ASP A 115 -1.90 -13.57 2.26
C ASP A 115 -2.77 -12.85 3.31
N LEU A 116 -2.37 -11.64 3.73
CA LEU A 116 -3.12 -10.85 4.68
C LEU A 116 -4.38 -10.29 4.02
N GLN A 117 -5.48 -10.25 4.77
CA GLN A 117 -6.72 -9.60 4.35
C GLN A 117 -6.85 -8.26 5.07
N LEU A 118 -6.12 -7.28 4.59
CA LEU A 118 -6.12 -5.95 5.20
C LEU A 118 -7.33 -5.14 4.72
N GLU A 119 -7.94 -4.41 5.62
CA GLU A 119 -9.09 -3.58 5.30
C GLU A 119 -8.66 -2.39 4.41
N ASP A 120 -9.50 -2.07 3.42
CA ASP A 120 -9.21 -1.01 2.45
C ASP A 120 -8.85 0.33 3.10
N VAL A 121 -9.45 0.64 4.26
CA VAL A 121 -9.18 1.88 4.97
C VAL A 121 -7.71 2.03 5.36
N MET A 122 -7.02 0.92 5.54
CA MET A 122 -5.62 0.93 5.96
C MET A 122 -4.64 1.16 4.82
N VAL A 123 -5.11 1.12 3.57
CA VAL A 123 -4.26 1.32 2.39
C VAL A 123 -4.70 2.53 1.56
N CYS A 124 -5.42 3.47 2.18
CA CYS A 124 -5.83 4.68 1.52
C CYS A 124 -4.62 5.56 1.20
N VAL A 125 -4.53 6.05 -0.03
CA VAL A 125 -3.46 6.97 -0.43
C VAL A 125 -4.07 8.22 -1.02
N ASP A 126 -3.38 9.35 -0.86
CA ASP A 126 -3.82 10.60 -1.47
C ASP A 126 -3.35 10.68 -2.93
N TYR A 127 -3.71 11.77 -3.60
CA TYR A 127 -3.37 11.99 -5.00
C TYR A 127 -1.86 11.93 -5.27
N PHE A 128 -1.05 12.28 -4.27
CA PHE A 128 0.41 12.30 -4.39
C PHE A 128 1.07 10.99 -3.97
N GLY A 129 0.29 9.96 -3.65
CA GLY A 129 0.82 8.66 -3.25
C GLY A 129 1.17 8.55 -1.78
N ASN A 130 0.82 9.52 -0.95
CA ASN A 130 1.05 9.43 0.49
C ASN A 130 0.03 8.48 1.11
N LEU A 131 0.51 7.53 1.90
CA LEU A 131 -0.36 6.58 2.57
C LEU A 131 -1.14 7.27 3.69
N LEU A 132 -2.45 7.08 3.69
CA LEU A 132 -3.36 7.70 4.62
C LEU A 132 -4.14 6.61 5.37
N SER A 133 -3.54 6.06 6.41
CA SER A 133 -4.14 4.98 7.20
C SER A 133 -5.01 5.53 8.34
N ASP A 134 -5.73 6.61 8.08
CA ASP A 134 -6.61 7.24 9.06
C ASP A 134 -8.07 7.06 8.65
N PRO A 135 -8.86 6.29 9.41
CA PRO A 135 -10.27 6.09 9.08
C PRO A 135 -11.07 7.39 8.97
N SER A 136 -10.73 8.41 9.76
CA SER A 136 -11.44 9.69 9.71
C SER A 136 -11.24 10.40 8.37
N TYR A 137 -10.09 10.21 7.75
CA TYR A 137 -9.82 10.78 6.42
C TYR A 137 -10.75 10.17 5.35
N LEU A 138 -10.97 8.88 5.40
CA LEU A 138 -11.89 8.21 4.46
C LEU A 138 -13.31 8.74 4.59
N ASP A 139 -13.76 8.97 5.82
CA ASP A 139 -15.09 9.51 6.05
C ASP A 139 -15.21 10.91 5.45
N GLN A 140 -14.19 11.76 5.63
CA GLN A 140 -14.17 13.08 5.01
C GLN A 140 -14.17 13.00 3.49
N THR A 141 -13.43 12.08 2.92
CA THR A 141 -13.39 11.89 1.47
C THR A 141 -14.73 11.44 0.93
N ARG A 142 -15.42 10.53 1.63
CA ARG A 142 -16.75 10.09 1.23
C ARG A 142 -17.76 11.22 1.25
N GLN A 143 -17.66 12.12 2.23
CA GLN A 143 -18.58 13.27 2.32
C GLN A 143 -18.40 14.25 1.18
N LYS A 144 -17.21 14.31 0.59
CA LYS A 144 -16.93 15.21 -0.53
C LYS A 144 -17.30 14.62 -1.90
N MET A 145 -17.57 13.35 -1.92
CA MET A 145 -18.01 12.69 -3.13
C MET A 145 -19.52 12.72 -3.25
#